data_1e0d1ea754fda9f6fff683d32a51acf7
#
_entry.id   1e0d1ea754fda9f6fff683d32a51acf7
#
_cell.length_a   1.000
_cell.length_b   1.000
_cell.length_c   1.000
_cell.angle_alpha   90.00
_cell.angle_beta   90.00
_cell.angle_gamma   90.00
#
_symmetry.space_group_name_H-M   'P 1'
#
loop_
_entity.id
_entity.type
_entity.pdbx_description
1 polymer ?
#
loop_
_entity_poly.entity_id
_entity_poly.type
_entity_poly.pdbx_seq_one_letter_code
_entity_poly.pdbx_strand_id
1 'polypeptide(L)'
;MKKNHLRLVKHMVANIVLLLAAMVVLLLAAAPRTYTRQMERLDAYIGVLSGRTAQHAGDVFQDKLSAITSAACLYGEALGEDGADMTHLAQLEQASGFDRIRFIDAGGVSYTSDGETALVADRIYYMDGIRGGSGIISISASRFNSARLIGFYAPVQLGDEVIGVLLGLLD
;
A
#
# COMPACT_ATOMS: atom_id res chain seq x y z
N MET A 1 20.97 69.68 -43.83
CA MET A 1 19.96 68.58 -43.71
C MET A 1 20.45 67.30 -43.03
N LYS A 2 21.69 66.83 -43.19
CA LYS A 2 22.22 65.55 -42.58
C LYS A 2 22.21 65.48 -41.06
N LYS A 3 22.39 66.60 -40.34
CA LYS A 3 22.49 66.61 -38.88
C LYS A 3 21.15 66.26 -38.10
N ASN A 4 20.01 66.65 -38.71
CA ASN A 4 18.70 66.43 -38.15
C ASN A 4 18.25 64.96 -38.33
N HIS A 5 18.60 64.31 -39.42
CA HIS A 5 18.33 62.90 -39.64
C HIS A 5 19.05 61.96 -38.62
N LEU A 6 20.29 62.35 -38.32
CA LEU A 6 21.08 61.53 -37.33
C LEU A 6 20.53 61.62 -35.93
N ARG A 7 19.95 62.76 -35.52
CA ARG A 7 19.29 62.93 -34.25
C ARG A 7 18.00 62.16 -34.21
N LEU A 8 17.19 62.13 -35.23
CA LEU A 8 15.94 61.40 -35.31
C LEU A 8 16.16 59.87 -35.17
N VAL A 9 17.16 59.37 -35.92
CA VAL A 9 17.55 57.95 -35.88
C VAL A 9 18.02 57.53 -34.45
N LYS A 10 18.83 58.40 -33.78
CA LYS A 10 19.26 58.14 -32.41
C LYS A 10 18.10 58.08 -31.42
N HIS A 11 17.11 58.96 -31.54
CA HIS A 11 15.92 58.90 -30.67
C HIS A 11 15.03 57.69 -30.94
N MET A 12 14.88 57.30 -32.22
CA MET A 12 14.16 56.05 -32.55
C MET A 12 14.85 54.82 -32.01
N VAL A 13 16.16 54.70 -32.13
CA VAL A 13 16.91 53.56 -31.57
C VAL A 13 16.84 53.55 -30.06
N ALA A 14 16.97 54.72 -29.40
CA ALA A 14 16.84 54.82 -27.95
C ALA A 14 15.45 54.37 -27.46
N ASN A 15 14.37 54.74 -28.12
CA ASN A 15 13.02 54.33 -27.80
C ASN A 15 12.78 52.81 -27.99
N ILE A 16 13.35 52.24 -29.07
CA ILE A 16 13.25 50.78 -29.30
C ILE A 16 14.00 50.03 -28.22
N VAL A 17 15.18 50.47 -27.82
CA VAL A 17 15.95 49.84 -26.73
C VAL A 17 15.20 49.92 -25.40
N LEU A 18 14.57 51.06 -25.12
CA LEU A 18 13.80 51.28 -23.90
C LEU A 18 12.54 50.39 -23.86
N LEU A 19 11.85 50.20 -24.98
CA LEU A 19 10.71 49.30 -25.11
C LEU A 19 11.12 47.84 -24.93
N LEU A 20 12.24 47.41 -25.51
CA LEU A 20 12.77 46.07 -25.33
C LEU A 20 13.18 45.79 -23.88
N ALA A 21 13.84 46.79 -23.24
CA ALA A 21 14.19 46.67 -21.81
C ALA A 21 12.95 46.57 -20.92
N ALA A 22 11.92 47.36 -21.18
CA ALA A 22 10.64 47.29 -20.43
C ALA A 22 9.95 45.93 -20.64
N MET A 23 9.99 45.39 -21.85
CA MET A 23 9.41 44.07 -22.15
C MET A 23 10.15 42.92 -21.41
N VAL A 24 11.48 42.99 -21.35
CA VAL A 24 12.31 42.01 -20.60
C VAL A 24 12.02 42.08 -19.11
N VAL A 25 11.90 43.29 -18.53
CA VAL A 25 11.57 43.46 -17.11
C VAL A 25 10.16 42.92 -16.80
N LEU A 26 9.19 43.12 -17.68
CA LEU A 26 7.84 42.57 -17.52
C LEU A 26 7.84 41.02 -17.61
N LEU A 27 8.60 40.44 -18.52
CA LEU A 27 8.75 38.99 -18.61
C LEU A 27 9.43 38.40 -17.39
N LEU A 28 10.50 39.02 -16.88
CA LEU A 28 11.18 38.60 -15.65
C LEU A 28 10.32 38.76 -14.38
N ALA A 29 9.44 39.73 -14.35
CA ALA A 29 8.50 39.93 -13.24
C ALA A 29 7.29 38.98 -13.28
N ALA A 30 6.88 38.55 -14.49
CA ALA A 30 5.74 37.63 -14.65
C ALA A 30 6.14 36.16 -14.50
N ALA A 31 7.36 35.78 -14.91
CA ALA A 31 7.85 34.40 -14.86
C ALA A 31 7.77 33.74 -13.48
N PRO A 32 8.22 34.35 -12.37
CA PRO A 32 8.15 33.70 -11.08
C PRO A 32 6.72 33.49 -10.56
N ARG A 33 5.79 34.37 -10.91
CA ARG A 33 4.39 34.25 -10.47
C ARG A 33 3.62 33.12 -11.14
N THR A 34 3.94 32.80 -12.37
CA THR A 34 3.32 31.67 -13.07
C THR A 34 3.93 30.35 -12.63
N TYR A 35 5.23 30.33 -12.35
CA TYR A 35 5.93 29.13 -11.90
C TYR A 35 5.49 28.68 -10.49
N THR A 36 5.39 29.62 -9.53
CA THR A 36 4.93 29.31 -8.16
C THR A 36 3.49 28.80 -8.16
N ARG A 37 2.58 29.39 -8.93
CA ARG A 37 1.19 28.94 -9.02
C ARG A 37 1.04 27.54 -9.64
N GLN A 38 1.90 27.19 -10.60
CA GLN A 38 1.90 25.85 -11.17
C GLN A 38 2.44 24.83 -10.18
N MET A 39 3.49 25.17 -9.42
CA MET A 39 4.07 24.30 -8.41
C MET A 39 3.08 24.06 -7.26
N GLU A 40 2.43 25.08 -6.73
CA GLU A 40 1.38 24.95 -5.70
C GLU A 40 0.23 24.03 -6.17
N ARG A 41 -0.18 24.12 -7.42
CA ARG A 41 -1.21 23.22 -7.98
C ARG A 41 -0.73 21.78 -8.11
N LEU A 42 0.53 21.58 -8.50
CA LEU A 42 1.14 20.24 -8.59
C LEU A 42 1.24 19.61 -7.19
N ASP A 43 1.72 20.37 -6.20
CA ASP A 43 1.84 19.89 -4.82
C ASP A 43 0.47 19.54 -4.22
N ALA A 44 -0.55 20.36 -4.46
CA ALA A 44 -1.92 20.08 -4.05
C ALA A 44 -2.47 18.82 -4.74
N TYR A 45 -2.20 18.64 -6.04
CA TYR A 45 -2.65 17.48 -6.80
C TYR A 45 -1.95 16.20 -6.35
N ILE A 46 -0.64 16.24 -6.12
CA ILE A 46 0.15 15.11 -5.57
C ILE A 46 -0.35 14.76 -4.17
N GLY A 47 -0.63 15.76 -3.32
CA GLY A 47 -1.17 15.55 -1.99
C GLY A 47 -2.53 14.84 -1.99
N VAL A 48 -3.44 15.24 -2.87
CA VAL A 48 -4.76 14.61 -3.03
C VAL A 48 -4.64 13.19 -3.58
N LEU A 49 -3.78 12.96 -4.57
CA LEU A 49 -3.53 11.62 -5.14
C LEU A 49 -2.92 10.68 -4.10
N SER A 50 -1.89 11.13 -3.37
CA SER A 50 -1.25 10.34 -2.32
C SER A 50 -2.24 9.98 -1.21
N GLY A 51 -3.07 10.93 -0.78
CA GLY A 51 -4.10 10.71 0.22
C GLY A 51 -5.14 9.67 -0.22
N ARG A 52 -5.65 9.77 -1.45
CA ARG A 52 -6.61 8.81 -1.99
C ARG A 52 -6.01 7.41 -2.16
N THR A 53 -4.77 7.33 -2.62
CA THR A 53 -4.09 6.04 -2.78
C THR A 53 -3.84 5.39 -1.42
N ALA A 54 -3.41 6.15 -0.42
CA ALA A 54 -3.22 5.66 0.93
C ALA A 54 -4.53 5.20 1.58
N GLN A 55 -5.61 5.95 1.39
CA GLN A 55 -6.94 5.59 1.89
C GLN A 55 -7.44 4.30 1.23
N HIS A 56 -7.37 4.20 -0.10
CA HIS A 56 -7.77 3.00 -0.83
C HIS A 56 -6.96 1.76 -0.41
N ALA A 57 -5.65 1.90 -0.22
CA ALA A 57 -4.82 0.82 0.31
C ALA A 57 -5.26 0.42 1.73
N GLY A 58 -5.59 1.40 2.59
CA GLY A 58 -6.13 1.14 3.92
C GLY A 58 -7.43 0.35 3.89
N ASP A 59 -8.36 0.73 3.02
CA ASP A 59 -9.65 0.05 2.86
C ASP A 59 -9.44 -1.40 2.39
N VAL A 60 -8.57 -1.63 1.40
CA VAL A 60 -8.24 -2.99 0.91
C VAL A 60 -7.61 -3.85 2.03
N PHE A 61 -6.72 -3.28 2.84
CA PHE A 61 -6.11 -4.01 3.95
C PHE A 61 -7.13 -4.36 5.03
N GLN A 62 -8.05 -3.46 5.33
CA GLN A 62 -9.11 -3.71 6.30
C GLN A 62 -10.07 -4.80 5.81
N ASP A 63 -10.44 -4.78 4.52
CA ASP A 63 -11.26 -5.82 3.91
C ASP A 63 -10.58 -7.19 3.98
N LYS A 64 -9.28 -7.26 3.69
CA LYS A 64 -8.50 -8.50 3.78
C LYS A 64 -8.36 -9.00 5.22
N LEU A 65 -8.17 -8.10 6.20
CA LEU A 65 -8.15 -8.48 7.60
C LEU A 65 -9.51 -9.03 8.07
N SER A 66 -10.60 -8.43 7.62
CA SER A 66 -11.95 -8.93 7.90
C SER A 66 -12.19 -10.30 7.26
N ALA A 67 -11.71 -10.50 6.02
CA ALA A 67 -11.83 -11.78 5.32
C ALA A 67 -11.08 -12.90 6.04
N ILE A 68 -9.84 -12.68 6.49
CA ILE A 68 -9.08 -13.72 7.22
C ILE A 68 -9.70 -14.01 8.58
N THR A 69 -10.24 -12.99 9.25
CA THR A 69 -10.93 -13.18 10.55
C THR A 69 -12.18 -14.03 10.38
N SER A 70 -12.98 -13.78 9.34
CA SER A 70 -14.16 -14.60 9.03
C SER A 70 -13.78 -16.02 8.63
N ALA A 71 -12.72 -16.17 7.82
CA ALA A 71 -12.20 -17.48 7.45
C ALA A 71 -11.69 -18.28 8.68
N ALA A 72 -11.05 -17.61 9.64
CA ALA A 72 -10.58 -18.25 10.87
C ALA A 72 -11.74 -18.75 11.75
N CYS A 73 -12.83 -17.98 11.82
CA CYS A 73 -14.04 -18.39 12.51
C CYS A 73 -14.65 -19.66 11.88
N LEU A 74 -14.87 -19.63 10.55
CA LEU A 74 -15.43 -20.77 9.80
C LEU A 74 -14.54 -22.02 9.91
N TYR A 75 -13.22 -21.84 9.87
CA TYR A 75 -12.26 -22.93 10.00
C TYR A 75 -12.30 -23.55 11.42
N GLY A 76 -12.44 -22.71 12.44
CA GLY A 76 -12.60 -23.16 13.83
C GLY A 76 -13.88 -24.00 14.04
N GLU A 77 -14.99 -23.57 13.45
CA GLU A 77 -16.26 -24.32 13.47
C GLU A 77 -16.10 -25.67 12.77
N ALA A 78 -15.51 -25.70 11.56
CA ALA A 78 -15.25 -26.94 10.81
C ALA A 78 -14.33 -27.91 11.55
N LEU A 79 -13.31 -27.40 12.27
CA LEU A 79 -12.44 -28.20 13.13
C LEU A 79 -13.22 -28.90 14.27
N GLY A 80 -14.23 -28.21 14.81
CA GLY A 80 -15.05 -28.75 15.90
C GLY A 80 -16.03 -29.85 15.48
N GLU A 81 -16.51 -29.82 14.23
CA GLU A 81 -17.51 -30.76 13.73
C GLU A 81 -16.90 -32.04 13.13
N ASP A 82 -15.93 -31.94 12.23
CA ASP A 82 -15.43 -33.07 11.42
C ASP A 82 -13.91 -33.28 11.47
N GLY A 83 -13.18 -32.44 12.19
CA GLY A 83 -11.71 -32.40 12.10
C GLY A 83 -11.27 -31.77 10.76
N ALA A 84 -11.03 -30.46 10.73
CA ALA A 84 -10.67 -29.77 9.52
C ALA A 84 -9.42 -30.38 8.89
N ASP A 85 -9.52 -30.70 7.61
CA ASP A 85 -8.42 -31.25 6.82
C ASP A 85 -7.88 -30.20 5.84
N MET A 86 -6.90 -30.61 5.04
CA MET A 86 -6.29 -29.78 3.99
C MET A 86 -7.29 -29.32 2.94
N THR A 87 -8.42 -30.00 2.77
CA THR A 87 -9.47 -29.68 1.80
C THR A 87 -10.17 -28.40 2.19
N HIS A 88 -10.43 -28.17 3.48
CA HIS A 88 -11.03 -26.93 3.97
C HIS A 88 -10.10 -25.73 3.78
N LEU A 89 -8.79 -25.89 3.94
CA LEU A 89 -7.82 -24.83 3.63
C LEU A 89 -7.85 -24.45 2.16
N ALA A 90 -7.90 -25.42 1.25
CA ALA A 90 -7.98 -25.16 -0.20
C ALA A 90 -9.29 -24.42 -0.58
N GLN A 91 -10.41 -24.76 0.07
CA GLN A 91 -11.68 -24.06 -0.15
C GLN A 91 -11.62 -22.60 0.34
N LEU A 92 -11.01 -22.36 1.51
CA LEU A 92 -10.82 -21.02 2.05
C LEU A 92 -9.89 -20.16 1.15
N GLU A 93 -8.83 -20.72 0.59
CA GLU A 93 -7.97 -20.04 -0.39
C GLU A 93 -8.79 -19.53 -1.57
N GLN A 94 -9.61 -20.38 -2.17
CA GLN A 94 -10.46 -20.02 -3.30
C GLN A 94 -11.52 -18.96 -2.95
N ALA A 95 -12.10 -19.04 -1.76
CA ALA A 95 -13.20 -18.18 -1.33
C ALA A 95 -12.75 -16.79 -0.84
N SER A 96 -11.59 -16.70 -0.21
CA SER A 96 -11.13 -15.48 0.49
C SER A 96 -10.31 -14.52 -0.38
N GLY A 97 -9.86 -15.00 -1.58
CA GLY A 97 -9.02 -14.22 -2.48
C GLY A 97 -7.62 -13.92 -1.90
N PHE A 98 -7.10 -14.82 -1.09
CA PHE A 98 -5.68 -14.90 -0.75
C PHE A 98 -4.97 -15.83 -1.73
N ASP A 99 -3.70 -15.56 -2.03
CA ASP A 99 -2.88 -16.43 -2.88
C ASP A 99 -2.57 -17.74 -2.18
N ARG A 100 -2.46 -17.71 -0.84
CA ARG A 100 -2.29 -18.88 0.02
C ARG A 100 -2.90 -18.64 1.39
N ILE A 101 -3.49 -19.71 1.97
CA ILE A 101 -3.88 -19.75 3.37
C ILE A 101 -3.11 -20.86 4.07
N ARG A 102 -2.74 -20.60 5.32
CA ARG A 102 -2.05 -21.56 6.18
C ARG A 102 -2.74 -21.63 7.53
N PHE A 103 -2.93 -22.82 8.02
CA PHE A 103 -3.29 -23.03 9.41
C PHE A 103 -2.02 -23.31 10.22
N ILE A 104 -1.91 -22.70 11.39
CA ILE A 104 -0.80 -22.90 12.32
C ILE A 104 -1.40 -23.42 13.62
N ASP A 105 -1.05 -24.62 14.02
CA ASP A 105 -1.57 -25.24 15.24
C ASP A 105 -0.99 -24.60 16.52
N ALA A 106 -1.50 -25.02 17.67
CA ALA A 106 -1.04 -24.57 19.00
C ALA A 106 0.45 -24.90 19.28
N GLY A 107 1.05 -25.83 18.55
CA GLY A 107 2.48 -26.15 18.61
C GLY A 107 3.36 -25.28 17.72
N GLY A 108 2.76 -24.39 16.92
CA GLY A 108 3.46 -23.52 15.98
C GLY A 108 3.89 -24.21 14.67
N VAL A 109 3.27 -25.35 14.35
CA VAL A 109 3.44 -26.01 13.06
C VAL A 109 2.44 -25.45 12.07
N SER A 110 2.95 -24.91 10.96
CA SER A 110 2.16 -24.36 9.86
C SER A 110 1.86 -25.45 8.84
N TYR A 111 0.62 -25.53 8.40
CA TYR A 111 0.10 -26.45 7.38
C TYR A 111 -0.45 -25.66 6.19
N THR A 112 -0.15 -26.11 4.99
CA THR A 112 -0.68 -25.58 3.74
C THR A 112 -1.71 -26.53 3.13
N SER A 113 -2.51 -26.03 2.18
CA SER A 113 -3.49 -26.84 1.43
C SER A 113 -2.87 -27.98 0.61
N ASP A 114 -1.61 -27.84 0.18
CA ASP A 114 -0.81 -28.83 -0.55
C ASP A 114 -0.05 -29.81 0.37
N GLY A 115 -0.22 -29.70 1.69
CA GLY A 115 0.37 -30.61 2.68
C GLY A 115 1.79 -30.25 3.10
N GLU A 116 2.36 -29.13 2.67
CA GLU A 116 3.65 -28.67 3.17
C GLU A 116 3.53 -28.25 4.65
N THR A 117 4.57 -28.51 5.44
CA THR A 117 4.62 -28.10 6.83
C THR A 117 5.89 -27.33 7.14
N ALA A 118 5.81 -26.39 8.10
CA ALA A 118 6.97 -25.68 8.63
C ALA A 118 6.76 -25.24 10.08
N LEU A 119 7.83 -25.29 10.88
CA LEU A 119 7.80 -24.75 12.23
C LEU A 119 7.94 -23.21 12.17
N VAL A 120 6.97 -22.49 12.72
CA VAL A 120 6.87 -21.02 12.73
C VAL A 120 6.59 -20.44 14.12
N ALA A 121 6.83 -21.21 15.18
CA ALA A 121 6.59 -20.82 16.57
C ALA A 121 7.37 -19.55 17.01
N ASP A 122 8.47 -19.23 16.31
CA ASP A 122 9.31 -18.06 16.54
C ASP A 122 8.81 -16.78 15.84
N ARG A 123 7.70 -16.87 15.10
CA ARG A 123 7.19 -15.74 14.30
C ARG A 123 6.23 -14.87 15.09
N ILE A 124 6.35 -13.55 14.89
CA ILE A 124 5.54 -12.55 15.62
C ILE A 124 4.06 -12.76 15.40
N TYR A 125 3.61 -13.03 14.17
CA TYR A 125 2.20 -13.26 13.85
C TYR A 125 1.63 -14.50 14.54
N TYR A 126 2.44 -15.54 14.75
CA TYR A 126 2.02 -16.69 15.53
C TYR A 126 1.93 -16.36 17.02
N MET A 127 2.96 -15.74 17.59
CA MET A 127 2.98 -15.39 19.02
C MET A 127 1.86 -14.42 19.41
N ASP A 128 1.46 -13.53 18.53
CA ASP A 128 0.35 -12.61 18.75
C ASP A 128 -1.00 -13.32 18.51
N GLY A 129 -1.12 -14.04 17.40
CA GLY A 129 -2.35 -14.74 17.02
C GLY A 129 -2.78 -15.79 18.04
N ILE A 130 -1.86 -16.59 18.60
CA ILE A 130 -2.19 -17.60 19.63
C ILE A 130 -2.65 -16.98 20.95
N ARG A 131 -2.42 -15.69 21.15
CA ARG A 131 -2.93 -14.91 22.29
C ARG A 131 -4.26 -14.21 21.98
N GLY A 132 -4.83 -14.47 20.81
CA GLY A 132 -6.08 -13.87 20.36
C GLY A 132 -5.93 -12.58 19.56
N GLY A 133 -4.71 -12.18 19.21
CA GLY A 133 -4.45 -11.02 18.35
C GLY A 133 -4.72 -11.31 16.88
N SER A 134 -5.04 -10.27 16.12
CA SER A 134 -5.14 -10.30 14.66
C SER A 134 -4.40 -9.11 14.06
N GLY A 135 -3.90 -9.23 12.84
CA GLY A 135 -3.16 -8.13 12.26
C GLY A 135 -2.59 -8.39 10.86
N ILE A 136 -1.78 -7.43 10.44
CA ILE A 136 -1.11 -7.41 9.13
C ILE A 136 0.39 -7.42 9.36
N ILE A 137 1.12 -8.22 8.59
CA ILE A 137 2.56 -8.30 8.68
C ILE A 137 3.21 -8.33 7.30
N SER A 138 4.36 -7.67 7.16
CA SER A 138 5.21 -7.82 5.98
C SER A 138 6.22 -8.95 6.22
N ILE A 139 6.18 -9.96 5.37
CA ILE A 139 7.07 -11.12 5.43
C ILE A 139 8.17 -10.93 4.39
N SER A 140 9.33 -10.45 4.82
CA SER A 140 10.49 -10.18 3.96
C SER A 140 11.33 -11.43 3.64
N ALA A 141 11.15 -12.51 4.40
CA ALA A 141 11.84 -13.79 4.21
C ALA A 141 10.88 -14.94 4.58
N SER A 142 10.14 -15.42 3.61
CA SER A 142 9.34 -16.63 3.77
C SER A 142 10.27 -17.84 3.89
N ARG A 143 9.94 -18.79 4.77
CA ARG A 143 10.66 -20.08 4.85
C ARG A 143 10.40 -20.98 3.64
N PHE A 144 9.40 -20.65 2.83
CA PHE A 144 8.99 -21.45 1.68
C PHE A 144 9.46 -20.86 0.33
N ASN A 145 9.61 -19.53 0.26
CA ASN A 145 10.14 -18.84 -0.91
C ASN A 145 10.82 -17.52 -0.48
N SER A 146 11.62 -16.94 -1.38
CA SER A 146 12.32 -15.68 -1.14
C SER A 146 11.47 -14.44 -1.44
N ALA A 147 10.18 -14.59 -1.73
CA ALA A 147 9.28 -13.50 -2.07
C ALA A 147 8.97 -12.62 -0.86
N ARG A 148 8.68 -11.35 -1.12
CA ARG A 148 8.13 -10.44 -0.13
C ARG A 148 6.62 -10.60 -0.17
N LEU A 149 6.04 -11.03 0.96
CA LEU A 149 4.62 -11.30 1.07
C LEU A 149 4.01 -10.37 2.10
N ILE A 150 2.75 -10.01 1.89
CA ILE A 150 1.93 -9.39 2.92
C ILE A 150 1.10 -10.49 3.55
N GLY A 151 1.23 -10.66 4.87
CA GLY A 151 0.48 -11.63 5.65
C GLY A 151 -0.62 -10.96 6.47
N PHE A 152 -1.78 -11.59 6.51
CA PHE A 152 -2.92 -11.24 7.36
C PHE A 152 -3.19 -12.42 8.26
N TYR A 153 -3.25 -12.22 9.57
CA TYR A 153 -3.43 -13.31 10.50
C TYR A 153 -4.59 -13.06 11.48
N ALA A 154 -5.24 -14.14 11.86
CA ALA A 154 -6.32 -14.11 12.84
C ALA A 154 -6.29 -15.40 13.68
N PRO A 155 -6.71 -15.35 14.96
CA PRO A 155 -6.83 -16.52 15.81
C PRO A 155 -7.95 -17.45 15.33
N VAL A 156 -7.68 -18.74 15.33
CA VAL A 156 -8.69 -19.78 15.14
C VAL A 156 -9.18 -20.21 16.52
N GLN A 157 -10.48 -20.08 16.75
CA GLN A 157 -11.10 -20.37 18.05
C GLN A 157 -12.05 -21.55 17.94
N LEU A 158 -12.05 -22.37 18.96
CA LEU A 158 -13.05 -23.42 19.20
C LEU A 158 -13.72 -23.14 20.55
N GLY A 159 -14.94 -22.61 20.52
CA GLY A 159 -15.55 -22.00 21.71
C GLY A 159 -14.77 -20.79 22.20
N ASP A 160 -14.33 -20.79 23.44
CA ASP A 160 -13.55 -19.72 24.06
C ASP A 160 -12.02 -19.95 23.98
N GLU A 161 -11.57 -21.05 23.39
CA GLU A 161 -10.16 -21.43 23.35
C GLU A 161 -9.54 -21.13 21.97
N VAL A 162 -8.36 -20.48 21.95
CA VAL A 162 -7.58 -20.29 20.73
C VAL A 162 -6.78 -21.58 20.48
N ILE A 163 -7.13 -22.30 19.41
CA ILE A 163 -6.52 -23.57 19.01
C ILE A 163 -5.45 -23.44 17.94
N GLY A 164 -5.31 -22.26 17.35
CA GLY A 164 -4.33 -22.01 16.31
C GLY A 164 -4.46 -20.61 15.72
N VAL A 165 -3.76 -20.39 14.62
CA VAL A 165 -3.74 -19.13 13.88
C VAL A 165 -3.94 -19.42 12.40
N LEU A 166 -4.82 -18.68 11.76
CA LEU A 166 -4.95 -18.67 10.30
C LEU A 166 -4.13 -17.52 9.72
N LEU A 167 -3.32 -17.80 8.70
CA LEU A 167 -2.46 -16.84 8.02
C LEU A 167 -2.79 -16.81 6.52
N GLY A 168 -3.34 -15.71 6.02
CA GLY A 168 -3.54 -15.44 4.60
C GLY A 168 -2.38 -14.66 4.04
N LEU A 169 -1.88 -15.04 2.86
CA LEU A 169 -0.74 -14.43 2.19
C LEU A 169 -1.16 -13.83 0.86
N LEU A 170 -0.61 -12.65 0.55
CA LEU A 170 -0.69 -11.98 -0.76
C LEU A 170 0.73 -11.72 -1.27
N ASP A 171 0.93 -11.97 -2.57
CA ASP A 171 2.18 -11.74 -3.32
C ASP A 171 2.25 -10.33 -3.91
#